data_89d7a1cf22a547427ddb215b27158f68
#
_entry.id   89d7a1cf22a547427ddb215b27158f68
#
_cell.length_a   1.000
_cell.length_b   1.000
_cell.length_c   1.000
_cell.angle_alpha   90.00
_cell.angle_beta   90.00
_cell.angle_gamma   90.00
#
_symmetry.space_group_name_H-M   'P 1'
#
loop_
_entity.id
_entity.type
_entity.pdbx_description
1 polymer ?
#
loop_
_entity_poly.entity_id
_entity_poly.type
_entity_poly.pdbx_seq_one_letter_code
_entity_poly.pdbx_strand_id
1 'polypeptide(L)'
;LKEYGNHPSFCLLTYGNEPGGAKQLSYLSTLVDYWKGKDNRRAYTTAAGWPNAENADYWNAPNPRIQGWGEELKSIINAQAPSTDYDFRKIIRQDMPTVSHEIGQWCVYPNFKEIAKYTGVLKAKNLEIFQETLKEKGMEDLSEKFLYASGRLQTLCYKADIEAALRTPGFAGFQLLDLHDFPGQGTALVGVLDPFWESKGYVDGKEYSTFCNNTVPLVRFPKMVWLNIDTLRAPIEFAHFGEAPIKAADIVWRVTTTDNQLLTKGSISKDLAIGNNLSVGEVHCPLNALSEPTQLTVTVQINHTSIQNSWNIWVYPASKPQIAQPPYITTRFDHTALSKLNNGEKVLLLTHGQVSPQKGGSVAVGFSSIFWNTAWTRGQAPHTLGIYCDAKHPALASFPNQGYSDYQWWDVVSRCNAMVLDDFPADFRPIVHLIDDWFTNRKLGLLFEAKVSQGKLMVCSADLQNKLDERPAAAQFRQSILEYMSSDRFSPQDEVTPETIQRLLLSGKK
;
A
#
# COMPACT_ATOMS: atom_id res chain seq x y z
N LEU A 1 -32.61 -17.47 -15.28
CA LEU A 1 -33.78 -16.93 -14.56
C LEU A 1 -34.77 -18.03 -14.14
N LYS A 2 -35.04 -19.04 -14.99
CA LYS A 2 -35.94 -20.14 -14.60
C LYS A 2 -35.44 -20.88 -13.35
N GLU A 3 -34.15 -21.18 -13.25
CA GLU A 3 -33.55 -21.94 -12.18
C GLU A 3 -33.37 -21.11 -10.90
N TYR A 4 -32.82 -19.89 -11.03
CA TYR A 4 -32.38 -19.07 -9.90
C TYR A 4 -33.21 -17.80 -9.66
N GLY A 5 -34.22 -17.55 -10.50
CA GLY A 5 -34.97 -16.30 -10.47
C GLY A 5 -35.78 -16.03 -9.21
N ASN A 6 -35.96 -17.04 -8.33
CA ASN A 6 -36.69 -16.87 -7.07
C ASN A 6 -35.77 -16.69 -5.84
N HIS A 7 -34.45 -16.64 -6.04
CA HIS A 7 -33.54 -16.32 -4.94
C HIS A 7 -33.60 -14.84 -4.60
N PRO A 8 -33.91 -14.45 -3.35
CA PRO A 8 -34.01 -13.04 -2.94
C PRO A 8 -32.71 -12.26 -3.16
N SER A 9 -31.56 -12.90 -3.04
CA SER A 9 -30.23 -12.31 -3.23
C SER A 9 -29.87 -12.07 -4.72
N PHE A 10 -30.67 -12.57 -5.68
CA PHE A 10 -30.45 -12.32 -7.10
C PHE A 10 -31.07 -10.97 -7.49
N CYS A 11 -30.39 -9.88 -7.19
CA CYS A 11 -30.87 -8.52 -7.39
C CYS A 11 -30.41 -7.86 -8.67
N LEU A 12 -29.22 -8.24 -9.18
CA LEU A 12 -28.55 -7.61 -10.32
C LEU A 12 -28.23 -8.65 -11.38
N LEU A 13 -28.39 -8.28 -12.66
CA LEU A 13 -27.99 -9.11 -13.80
C LEU A 13 -27.12 -8.29 -14.77
N THR A 14 -25.99 -8.85 -15.13
CA THR A 14 -25.14 -8.41 -16.26
C THR A 14 -24.96 -9.55 -17.26
N TYR A 15 -24.77 -9.23 -18.54
CA TYR A 15 -24.56 -10.20 -19.60
C TYR A 15 -23.26 -11.01 -19.41
N GLY A 16 -22.17 -10.32 -19.09
CA GLY A 16 -20.85 -10.93 -18.97
C GLY A 16 -19.79 -9.92 -18.60
N ASN A 17 -18.52 -10.28 -18.81
CA ASN A 17 -17.37 -9.47 -18.47
C ASN A 17 -16.70 -8.93 -19.74
N GLU A 18 -16.54 -7.61 -19.83
CA GLU A 18 -15.73 -6.89 -20.84
C GLU A 18 -15.88 -7.43 -22.26
N PRO A 19 -17.11 -7.55 -22.80
CA PRO A 19 -17.31 -8.12 -24.13
C PRO A 19 -16.72 -7.22 -25.22
N GLY A 20 -16.38 -7.83 -26.35
CA GLY A 20 -15.86 -7.14 -27.54
C GLY A 20 -16.78 -7.27 -28.75
N GLY A 21 -16.52 -6.47 -29.79
CA GLY A 21 -17.16 -6.54 -31.08
C GLY A 21 -17.92 -5.27 -31.50
N ALA A 22 -17.99 -5.01 -32.80
CA ALA A 22 -18.54 -3.77 -33.36
C ALA A 22 -20.03 -3.54 -33.02
N LYS A 23 -20.78 -4.60 -32.74
CA LYS A 23 -22.23 -4.53 -32.45
C LYS A 23 -22.56 -4.76 -30.97
N GLN A 24 -21.56 -4.81 -30.10
CA GLN A 24 -21.76 -5.16 -28.69
C GLN A 24 -22.77 -4.23 -28.01
N LEU A 25 -22.66 -2.92 -28.18
CA LEU A 25 -23.54 -1.95 -27.51
C LEU A 25 -25.01 -2.14 -27.95
N SER A 26 -25.28 -2.20 -29.25
CA SER A 26 -26.66 -2.36 -29.75
C SER A 26 -27.28 -3.69 -29.33
N TYR A 27 -26.49 -4.79 -29.36
CA TYR A 27 -26.96 -6.10 -28.94
C TYR A 27 -27.29 -6.15 -27.46
N LEU A 28 -26.38 -5.65 -26.64
CA LEU A 28 -26.55 -5.68 -25.18
C LEU A 28 -27.62 -4.71 -24.68
N SER A 29 -27.81 -3.57 -25.37
CA SER A 29 -28.93 -2.67 -25.10
C SER A 29 -30.27 -3.38 -25.35
N THR A 30 -30.41 -4.08 -26.52
CA THR A 30 -31.61 -4.89 -26.80
C THR A 30 -31.83 -5.99 -25.77
N LEU A 31 -30.75 -6.60 -25.26
CA LEU A 31 -30.83 -7.64 -24.25
C LEU A 31 -31.31 -7.08 -22.87
N VAL A 32 -30.87 -5.88 -22.52
CA VAL A 32 -31.36 -5.17 -21.32
C VAL A 32 -32.85 -4.92 -21.42
N ASP A 33 -33.35 -4.37 -22.54
CA ASP A 33 -34.80 -4.12 -22.76
C ASP A 33 -35.60 -5.41 -22.70
N TYR A 34 -35.12 -6.47 -23.36
CA TYR A 34 -35.77 -7.78 -23.34
C TYR A 34 -35.96 -8.31 -21.93
N TRP A 35 -34.93 -8.29 -21.09
CA TRP A 35 -35.02 -8.82 -19.72
C TRP A 35 -35.81 -7.91 -18.81
N LYS A 36 -35.73 -6.60 -18.92
CA LYS A 36 -36.57 -5.65 -18.18
C LYS A 36 -38.06 -5.89 -18.48
N GLY A 37 -38.39 -6.18 -19.73
CA GLY A 37 -39.76 -6.53 -20.14
C GLY A 37 -40.22 -7.92 -19.65
N LYS A 38 -39.30 -8.82 -19.32
CA LYS A 38 -39.64 -10.19 -18.84
C LYS A 38 -39.68 -10.31 -17.32
N ASP A 39 -38.84 -9.59 -16.62
CA ASP A 39 -38.74 -9.64 -15.16
C ASP A 39 -38.27 -8.30 -14.62
N ASN A 40 -39.18 -7.52 -14.04
CA ASN A 40 -38.92 -6.19 -13.50
C ASN A 40 -38.53 -6.19 -12.02
N ARG A 41 -38.24 -7.35 -11.43
CA ARG A 41 -37.86 -7.49 -10.02
C ARG A 41 -36.38 -7.18 -9.77
N ARG A 42 -35.57 -7.03 -10.81
CA ARG A 42 -34.10 -6.89 -10.78
C ARG A 42 -33.64 -5.65 -11.53
N ALA A 43 -32.44 -5.25 -11.23
CA ALA A 43 -31.72 -4.24 -12.01
C ALA A 43 -30.84 -4.92 -13.07
N TYR A 44 -30.81 -4.36 -14.27
CA TYR A 44 -30.11 -4.90 -15.43
C TYR A 44 -29.08 -3.93 -15.97
N THR A 45 -27.90 -4.43 -16.34
CA THR A 45 -26.89 -3.67 -17.08
C THR A 45 -26.35 -4.47 -18.25
N THR A 46 -25.64 -3.81 -19.15
CA THR A 46 -25.09 -4.42 -20.36
C THR A 46 -24.02 -5.45 -20.06
N ALA A 47 -22.95 -5.02 -19.35
CA ALA A 47 -21.83 -5.87 -19.02
C ALA A 47 -21.09 -5.33 -17.79
N ALA A 48 -20.28 -6.16 -17.18
CA ALA A 48 -19.27 -5.71 -16.22
C ALA A 48 -18.12 -5.01 -16.98
N GLY A 49 -17.73 -3.82 -16.57
CA GLY A 49 -16.71 -2.99 -17.21
C GLY A 49 -17.23 -2.11 -18.35
N TRP A 50 -17.54 -2.70 -19.49
CA TRP A 50 -18.03 -2.03 -20.71
C TRP A 50 -18.73 -2.99 -21.69
N PRO A 51 -19.51 -2.50 -22.67
CA PRO A 51 -20.00 -1.14 -22.80
C PRO A 51 -21.16 -0.87 -21.85
N ASN A 52 -21.36 0.39 -21.48
CA ASN A 52 -22.56 0.81 -20.74
C ASN A 52 -23.58 1.41 -21.71
N ALA A 53 -24.88 1.08 -21.56
CA ALA A 53 -25.97 1.62 -22.36
C ALA A 53 -26.88 2.50 -21.50
N GLU A 54 -27.53 3.51 -22.13
CA GLU A 54 -28.40 4.47 -21.45
C GLU A 54 -29.68 3.83 -20.87
N ASN A 55 -30.11 2.71 -21.43
CA ASN A 55 -31.27 1.95 -20.94
C ASN A 55 -30.94 0.98 -19.79
N ALA A 56 -29.68 0.92 -19.31
CA ALA A 56 -29.30 0.14 -18.14
C ALA A 56 -29.87 0.75 -16.85
N ASP A 57 -30.06 -0.06 -15.82
CA ASP A 57 -30.54 0.40 -14.51
C ASP A 57 -29.39 0.84 -13.58
N TYR A 58 -28.18 0.43 -13.89
CA TYR A 58 -26.96 0.83 -13.17
C TYR A 58 -25.74 0.81 -14.09
N TRP A 59 -24.76 1.61 -13.76
CA TRP A 59 -23.49 1.71 -14.48
C TRP A 59 -22.44 0.85 -13.78
N ASN A 60 -21.93 -0.16 -14.46
CA ASN A 60 -20.82 -0.99 -14.00
C ASN A 60 -19.54 -0.51 -14.68
N ALA A 61 -18.70 0.24 -13.96
CA ALA A 61 -17.61 1.00 -14.54
C ALA A 61 -16.23 0.63 -13.94
N PRO A 62 -15.16 0.55 -14.76
CA PRO A 62 -13.82 0.23 -14.30
C PRO A 62 -13.08 1.41 -13.66
N ASN A 63 -13.55 2.65 -13.82
CA ASN A 63 -12.81 3.85 -13.44
C ASN A 63 -12.87 4.24 -11.95
N PRO A 64 -13.95 3.99 -11.19
CA PRO A 64 -13.98 4.35 -9.77
C PRO A 64 -13.08 3.44 -8.91
N ARG A 65 -11.77 3.69 -8.93
CA ARG A 65 -10.74 3.01 -8.14
C ARG A 65 -9.55 3.93 -7.91
N ILE A 66 -8.68 3.62 -6.93
CA ILE A 66 -7.50 4.44 -6.61
C ILE A 66 -6.31 4.20 -7.53
N GLN A 67 -6.33 3.11 -8.29
CA GLN A 67 -5.35 2.81 -9.35
C GLN A 67 -6.02 2.01 -10.47
N GLY A 68 -6.02 2.54 -11.68
CA GLY A 68 -6.51 1.88 -12.88
C GLY A 68 -5.40 1.43 -13.81
N TRP A 69 -5.79 0.72 -14.87
CA TRP A 69 -4.89 0.31 -15.93
C TRP A 69 -4.25 1.51 -16.63
N GLY A 70 -2.92 1.49 -16.77
CA GLY A 70 -2.14 2.55 -17.42
C GLY A 70 -1.95 3.82 -16.58
N GLU A 71 -2.47 3.90 -15.37
CA GLU A 71 -2.23 5.05 -14.49
C GLU A 71 -0.84 5.02 -13.86
N GLU A 72 -0.31 3.83 -13.59
CA GLU A 72 1.03 3.64 -13.08
C GLU A 72 1.31 4.50 -11.82
N LEU A 73 2.47 5.17 -11.79
CA LEU A 73 2.84 6.07 -10.70
C LEU A 73 2.02 7.37 -10.66
N LYS A 74 1.11 7.61 -11.63
CA LYS A 74 0.19 8.74 -11.63
C LYS A 74 -1.13 8.46 -10.91
N SER A 75 -1.37 7.19 -10.53
CA SER A 75 -2.55 6.79 -9.76
C SER A 75 -2.65 7.54 -8.43
N ILE A 76 -3.87 7.66 -7.88
CA ILE A 76 -4.14 8.39 -6.64
C ILE A 76 -3.20 7.95 -5.52
N ILE A 77 -3.06 6.65 -5.29
CA ILE A 77 -2.27 6.11 -4.19
C ILE A 77 -0.75 6.35 -4.33
N ASN A 78 -0.25 6.50 -5.57
CA ASN A 78 1.18 6.74 -5.82
C ASN A 78 1.53 8.23 -5.93
N ALA A 79 0.70 9.03 -6.61
CA ALA A 79 1.02 10.42 -6.93
C ALA A 79 0.64 11.43 -5.85
N GLN A 80 -0.33 11.11 -4.99
CA GLN A 80 -0.81 12.03 -3.96
C GLN A 80 -0.22 11.69 -2.59
N ALA A 81 0.11 12.74 -1.83
CA ALA A 81 0.49 12.55 -0.43
C ALA A 81 -0.65 11.83 0.34
N PRO A 82 -0.31 10.89 1.23
CA PRO A 82 -1.31 10.07 1.90
C PRO A 82 -2.36 10.88 2.65
N SER A 83 -3.60 10.61 2.28
CA SER A 83 -4.81 11.20 2.83
C SER A 83 -5.93 10.18 2.71
N THR A 84 -6.96 10.27 3.54
CA THR A 84 -8.23 9.55 3.33
C THR A 84 -9.37 10.51 2.95
N ASP A 85 -9.06 11.79 2.73
CA ASP A 85 -10.04 12.80 2.35
C ASP A 85 -10.19 12.90 0.83
N TYR A 86 -10.59 11.78 0.22
CA TYR A 86 -10.95 11.70 -1.20
C TYR A 86 -12.05 10.67 -1.41
N ASP A 87 -12.71 10.77 -2.57
CA ASP A 87 -13.74 9.84 -3.04
C ASP A 87 -13.86 9.91 -4.57
N PHE A 88 -14.77 9.13 -5.14
CA PHE A 88 -14.95 9.00 -6.58
C PHE A 88 -16.08 9.85 -7.17
N ARG A 89 -16.64 10.83 -6.41
CA ARG A 89 -17.78 11.64 -6.88
C ARG A 89 -17.55 12.39 -8.19
N LYS A 90 -16.28 12.67 -8.54
CA LYS A 90 -15.92 13.37 -9.78
C LYS A 90 -15.88 12.47 -11.01
N ILE A 91 -15.84 11.16 -10.82
CA ILE A 91 -15.66 10.17 -11.89
C ILE A 91 -16.83 9.20 -12.03
N ILE A 92 -17.80 9.22 -11.11
CA ILE A 92 -19.03 8.45 -11.23
C ILE A 92 -20.14 9.28 -11.91
N ARG A 93 -21.13 8.59 -12.47
CA ARG A 93 -22.37 9.24 -12.93
C ARG A 93 -23.22 9.63 -11.73
N GLN A 94 -23.90 10.79 -11.84
CA GLN A 94 -24.80 11.28 -10.79
C GLN A 94 -26.29 10.95 -11.07
N ASP A 95 -26.60 10.56 -12.29
CA ASP A 95 -27.95 10.28 -12.78
C ASP A 95 -28.31 8.78 -12.73
N MET A 96 -27.38 7.93 -12.35
CA MET A 96 -27.53 6.48 -12.33
C MET A 96 -26.63 5.85 -11.27
N PRO A 97 -27.09 4.81 -10.54
CA PRO A 97 -26.26 4.08 -9.58
C PRO A 97 -24.99 3.53 -10.26
N THR A 98 -23.85 3.75 -9.64
CA THR A 98 -22.55 3.24 -10.15
C THR A 98 -22.05 2.10 -9.28
N VAL A 99 -21.68 0.98 -9.90
CA VAL A 99 -20.94 -0.13 -9.30
C VAL A 99 -19.53 -0.13 -9.88
N SER A 100 -18.50 -0.10 -9.05
CA SER A 100 -17.12 -0.22 -9.55
C SER A 100 -16.84 -1.66 -9.98
N HIS A 101 -16.36 -1.81 -11.22
CA HIS A 101 -15.91 -3.08 -11.75
C HIS A 101 -14.45 -3.34 -11.36
N GLU A 102 -14.19 -4.49 -10.74
CA GLU A 102 -12.85 -5.01 -10.46
C GLU A 102 -11.95 -4.05 -9.67
N ILE A 103 -12.43 -3.47 -8.57
CA ILE A 103 -11.53 -2.70 -7.69
C ILE A 103 -10.51 -3.62 -7.02
N GLY A 104 -9.37 -3.05 -6.66
CA GLY A 104 -8.28 -3.78 -6.04
C GLY A 104 -7.21 -4.16 -7.05
N GLN A 105 -6.95 -5.44 -7.25
CA GLN A 105 -5.96 -5.98 -8.19
C GLN A 105 -4.49 -5.75 -7.78
N TRP A 106 -4.21 -5.58 -6.49
CA TRP A 106 -2.83 -5.49 -6.01
C TRP A 106 -2.24 -6.84 -5.71
N CYS A 107 -1.07 -7.11 -6.27
CA CYS A 107 -0.36 -8.35 -6.05
C CYS A 107 0.35 -8.38 -4.70
N VAL A 108 0.53 -9.59 -4.22
CA VAL A 108 1.33 -9.93 -3.05
C VAL A 108 2.48 -10.86 -3.48
N TYR A 109 3.55 -10.92 -2.69
CA TYR A 109 4.64 -11.87 -2.92
C TYR A 109 4.12 -13.32 -2.78
N PRO A 110 4.60 -14.27 -3.60
CA PRO A 110 4.08 -15.65 -3.60
C PRO A 110 4.15 -16.35 -2.23
N ASN A 111 3.10 -17.10 -1.91
CA ASN A 111 3.10 -18.01 -0.76
C ASN A 111 3.56 -19.41 -1.19
N PHE A 112 4.84 -19.72 -1.03
CA PHE A 112 5.37 -21.01 -1.45
C PHE A 112 4.86 -22.22 -0.66
N LYS A 113 4.20 -22.00 0.49
CA LYS A 113 3.53 -23.09 1.23
C LYS A 113 2.35 -23.67 0.45
N GLU A 114 1.83 -22.96 -0.53
CA GLU A 114 0.75 -23.43 -1.41
C GLU A 114 1.18 -24.59 -2.32
N ILE A 115 2.46 -24.69 -2.67
CA ILE A 115 2.99 -25.75 -3.56
C ILE A 115 2.54 -27.14 -3.09
N ALA A 116 2.59 -27.39 -1.78
CA ALA A 116 2.21 -28.68 -1.19
C ALA A 116 0.72 -28.99 -1.29
N LYS A 117 -0.13 -28.00 -1.56
CA LYS A 117 -1.59 -28.19 -1.69
C LYS A 117 -2.00 -28.74 -3.05
N TYR A 118 -1.16 -28.63 -4.07
CA TYR A 118 -1.41 -29.11 -5.42
C TYR A 118 -1.11 -30.60 -5.55
N THR A 119 -1.99 -31.44 -4.98
CA THR A 119 -1.81 -32.90 -4.92
C THR A 119 -2.40 -33.63 -6.12
N GLY A 120 -3.16 -32.94 -6.99
CA GLY A 120 -3.79 -33.52 -8.17
C GLY A 120 -2.93 -33.50 -9.44
N VAL A 121 -3.59 -33.45 -10.59
CA VAL A 121 -2.95 -33.41 -11.94
C VAL A 121 -2.22 -32.09 -12.17
N LEU A 122 -2.81 -30.99 -11.69
CA LEU A 122 -2.20 -29.66 -11.79
C LEU A 122 -1.04 -29.54 -10.79
N LYS A 123 0.06 -28.95 -11.23
CA LYS A 123 1.23 -28.64 -10.42
C LYS A 123 1.41 -27.12 -10.32
N ALA A 124 1.88 -26.65 -9.20
CA ALA A 124 2.17 -25.23 -8.96
C ALA A 124 3.50 -24.81 -9.62
N LYS A 125 3.67 -25.07 -10.93
CA LYS A 125 4.93 -24.83 -11.65
C LYS A 125 5.38 -23.38 -11.63
N ASN A 126 4.45 -22.43 -11.68
CA ASN A 126 4.72 -21.03 -11.49
C ASN A 126 5.38 -20.74 -10.13
N LEU A 127 4.80 -21.24 -9.03
CA LEU A 127 5.34 -21.04 -7.68
C LEU A 127 6.69 -21.74 -7.48
N GLU A 128 6.86 -22.96 -8.04
CA GLU A 128 8.15 -23.68 -8.02
C GLU A 128 9.25 -22.86 -8.70
N ILE A 129 8.98 -22.27 -9.88
CA ILE A 129 9.93 -21.42 -10.61
C ILE A 129 10.27 -20.16 -9.81
N PHE A 130 9.27 -19.50 -9.22
CA PHE A 130 9.49 -18.29 -8.42
C PHE A 130 10.32 -18.58 -7.16
N GLN A 131 10.07 -19.71 -6.50
CA GLN A 131 10.85 -20.15 -5.35
C GLN A 131 12.31 -20.46 -5.74
N GLU A 132 12.51 -21.14 -6.86
CA GLU A 132 13.84 -21.45 -7.40
C GLU A 132 14.63 -20.18 -7.70
N THR A 133 14.02 -19.21 -8.38
CA THR A 133 14.62 -17.89 -8.67
C THR A 133 15.01 -17.14 -7.39
N LEU A 134 14.15 -17.14 -6.36
CA LEU A 134 14.47 -16.53 -5.07
C LEU A 134 15.67 -17.19 -4.39
N LYS A 135 15.72 -18.52 -4.44
CA LYS A 135 16.83 -19.32 -3.90
C LYS A 135 18.14 -19.05 -4.62
N GLU A 136 18.14 -18.95 -5.95
CA GLU A 136 19.31 -18.59 -6.75
C GLU A 136 19.88 -17.21 -6.36
N LYS A 137 19.02 -16.29 -5.90
CA LYS A 137 19.43 -14.98 -5.40
C LYS A 137 19.86 -14.98 -3.93
N GLY A 138 19.87 -16.15 -3.27
CA GLY A 138 20.28 -16.29 -1.87
C GLY A 138 19.34 -15.62 -0.88
N MET A 139 18.04 -15.53 -1.20
CA MET A 139 17.03 -14.83 -0.37
C MET A 139 15.89 -15.74 0.09
N GLU A 140 16.07 -17.06 0.05
CA GLU A 140 15.01 -18.03 0.43
C GLU A 140 14.47 -17.78 1.86
N ASP A 141 15.33 -17.36 2.78
CA ASP A 141 15.00 -16.99 4.17
C ASP A 141 14.08 -15.78 4.31
N LEU A 142 13.90 -15.01 3.25
CA LEU A 142 13.07 -13.80 3.21
C LEU A 142 11.66 -14.06 2.67
N SER A 143 11.38 -15.23 2.11
CA SER A 143 10.10 -15.52 1.43
C SER A 143 8.87 -15.21 2.27
N GLU A 144 8.81 -15.69 3.52
CA GLU A 144 7.68 -15.43 4.43
C GLU A 144 7.61 -13.96 4.87
N LYS A 145 8.77 -13.31 5.02
CA LYS A 145 8.87 -11.88 5.37
C LYS A 145 8.37 -11.00 4.23
N PHE A 146 8.74 -11.35 2.99
CA PHE A 146 8.26 -10.66 1.79
C PHE A 146 6.76 -10.86 1.58
N LEU A 147 6.25 -12.09 1.76
CA LEU A 147 4.82 -12.38 1.73
C LEU A 147 4.07 -11.52 2.76
N TYR A 148 4.52 -11.53 4.02
CA TYR A 148 3.86 -10.76 5.09
C TYR A 148 3.90 -9.25 4.80
N ALA A 149 5.06 -8.70 4.47
CA ALA A 149 5.23 -7.26 4.27
C ALA A 149 4.45 -6.75 3.05
N SER A 150 4.50 -7.46 1.91
CA SER A 150 3.72 -7.13 0.72
C SER A 150 2.22 -7.33 0.94
N GLY A 151 1.83 -8.33 1.74
CA GLY A 151 0.44 -8.58 2.11
C GLY A 151 -0.14 -7.48 2.99
N ARG A 152 0.64 -6.92 3.91
CA ARG A 152 0.23 -5.74 4.70
C ARG A 152 0.02 -4.51 3.82
N LEU A 153 0.88 -4.28 2.82
CA LEU A 153 0.70 -3.23 1.83
C LEU A 153 -0.54 -3.47 0.96
N GLN A 154 -0.75 -4.70 0.47
CA GLN A 154 -1.94 -5.09 -0.27
C GLN A 154 -3.21 -4.80 0.54
N THR A 155 -3.25 -5.17 1.81
CA THR A 155 -4.38 -4.90 2.72
C THR A 155 -4.64 -3.40 2.86
N LEU A 156 -3.59 -2.58 2.98
CA LEU A 156 -3.70 -1.13 3.04
C LEU A 156 -4.31 -0.57 1.75
N CYS A 157 -3.87 -1.06 0.58
CA CYS A 157 -4.40 -0.65 -0.71
C CYS A 157 -5.88 -1.04 -0.87
N TYR A 158 -6.28 -2.26 -0.50
CA TYR A 158 -7.68 -2.68 -0.50
C TYR A 158 -8.54 -1.83 0.44
N LYS A 159 -8.06 -1.58 1.65
CA LYS A 159 -8.74 -0.70 2.61
C LYS A 159 -8.94 0.70 2.04
N ALA A 160 -7.92 1.28 1.44
CA ALA A 160 -7.98 2.62 0.85
C ALA A 160 -9.02 2.72 -0.27
N ASP A 161 -9.08 1.71 -1.15
CA ASP A 161 -10.00 1.66 -2.28
C ASP A 161 -11.46 1.46 -1.84
N ILE A 162 -11.70 0.46 -0.98
CA ILE A 162 -13.02 0.16 -0.44
C ILE A 162 -13.58 1.35 0.35
N GLU A 163 -12.76 1.96 1.20
CA GLU A 163 -13.17 3.13 1.96
C GLU A 163 -13.47 4.34 1.07
N ALA A 164 -12.70 4.55 -0.01
CA ALA A 164 -12.99 5.60 -0.99
C ALA A 164 -14.34 5.36 -1.71
N ALA A 165 -14.62 4.11 -2.07
CA ALA A 165 -15.93 3.72 -2.61
C ALA A 165 -17.06 4.02 -1.62
N LEU A 166 -16.91 3.62 -0.36
CA LEU A 166 -17.89 3.85 0.69
C LEU A 166 -18.10 5.34 1.03
N ARG A 167 -17.08 6.19 0.84
CA ARG A 167 -17.19 7.67 1.01
C ARG A 167 -17.87 8.34 -0.19
N THR A 168 -18.08 7.64 -1.30
CA THR A 168 -18.57 8.25 -2.55
C THR A 168 -20.10 8.36 -2.54
N PRO A 169 -20.68 9.57 -2.54
CA PRO A 169 -22.14 9.74 -2.63
C PRO A 169 -22.70 9.13 -3.91
N GLY A 170 -23.82 8.42 -3.82
CA GLY A 170 -24.46 7.78 -4.98
C GLY A 170 -23.74 6.54 -5.50
N PHE A 171 -22.71 6.06 -4.80
CA PHE A 171 -22.01 4.83 -5.15
C PHE A 171 -22.82 3.62 -4.67
N ALA A 172 -23.16 2.74 -5.60
CA ALA A 172 -24.06 1.61 -5.33
C ALA A 172 -23.34 0.35 -4.84
N GLY A 173 -22.04 0.25 -5.07
CA GLY A 173 -21.25 -0.91 -4.65
C GLY A 173 -19.98 -1.11 -5.47
N PHE A 174 -19.27 -2.18 -5.19
CA PHE A 174 -18.05 -2.56 -5.90
C PHE A 174 -17.95 -4.07 -6.09
N GLN A 175 -17.23 -4.47 -7.10
CA GLN A 175 -16.82 -5.84 -7.38
C GLN A 175 -15.31 -5.92 -7.11
N LEU A 176 -14.92 -6.74 -6.13
CA LEU A 176 -13.53 -6.91 -5.73
C LEU A 176 -12.84 -7.92 -6.66
N LEU A 177 -11.67 -7.59 -7.18
CA LEU A 177 -10.77 -8.51 -7.86
C LEU A 177 -9.39 -8.49 -7.18
N ASP A 178 -9.12 -9.44 -6.24
CA ASP A 178 -10.02 -10.52 -5.86
C ASP A 178 -9.92 -10.83 -4.38
N LEU A 179 -10.85 -11.59 -3.85
CA LEU A 179 -10.78 -12.09 -2.47
C LEU A 179 -9.76 -13.24 -2.36
N HIS A 180 -9.66 -14.10 -3.39
CA HIS A 180 -8.66 -15.15 -3.50
C HIS A 180 -7.84 -15.02 -4.78
N ASP A 181 -6.67 -15.66 -4.83
CA ASP A 181 -5.85 -15.67 -6.04
C ASP A 181 -6.58 -16.28 -7.21
N PHE A 182 -6.33 -15.76 -8.39
CA PHE A 182 -6.95 -16.20 -9.64
C PHE A 182 -6.05 -17.22 -10.36
N PRO A 183 -6.29 -18.54 -10.18
CA PRO A 183 -5.42 -19.57 -10.73
C PRO A 183 -5.44 -19.67 -12.26
N GLY A 184 -6.46 -19.10 -12.92
CA GLY A 184 -6.54 -18.99 -14.38
C GLY A 184 -5.48 -18.08 -14.99
N GLN A 185 -4.91 -17.19 -14.19
CA GLN A 185 -3.74 -16.38 -14.50
C GLN A 185 -2.72 -16.54 -13.38
N GLY A 186 -1.90 -17.56 -13.45
CA GLY A 186 -1.00 -18.00 -12.37
C GLY A 186 0.03 -16.99 -11.85
N THR A 187 -0.03 -15.75 -12.34
CA THR A 187 0.77 -14.61 -11.89
C THR A 187 -0.07 -13.49 -11.25
N ALA A 188 -1.40 -13.63 -11.26
CA ALA A 188 -2.31 -12.70 -10.62
C ALA A 188 -2.52 -13.11 -9.15
N LEU A 189 -1.51 -12.82 -8.31
CA LEU A 189 -1.50 -13.11 -6.88
C LEU A 189 -2.18 -11.97 -6.10
N VAL A 190 -3.45 -11.70 -6.43
CA VAL A 190 -4.19 -10.51 -5.98
C VAL A 190 -5.11 -10.77 -4.79
N GLY A 191 -5.32 -12.02 -4.41
CA GLY A 191 -6.18 -12.38 -3.29
C GLY A 191 -5.53 -12.20 -1.93
N VAL A 192 -6.34 -11.93 -0.92
CA VAL A 192 -5.95 -12.05 0.49
C VAL A 192 -6.03 -13.51 0.97
N LEU A 193 -6.77 -14.34 0.22
CA LEU A 193 -6.82 -15.78 0.36
C LEU A 193 -6.07 -16.43 -0.81
N ASP A 194 -5.61 -17.65 -0.62
CA ASP A 194 -5.04 -18.47 -1.68
C ASP A 194 -6.14 -19.12 -2.57
N PRO A 195 -5.79 -19.81 -3.67
CA PRO A 195 -6.77 -20.46 -4.54
C PRO A 195 -7.63 -21.54 -3.86
N PHE A 196 -7.25 -21.99 -2.68
CA PHE A 196 -7.97 -22.97 -1.86
C PHE A 196 -8.86 -22.33 -0.79
N TRP A 197 -9.02 -21.00 -0.83
CA TRP A 197 -9.79 -20.20 0.13
C TRP A 197 -9.17 -20.18 1.54
N GLU A 198 -7.89 -20.45 1.67
CA GLU A 198 -7.19 -20.40 2.93
C GLU A 198 -6.42 -19.07 3.09
N SER A 199 -6.32 -18.61 4.35
CA SER A 199 -5.62 -17.35 4.65
C SER A 199 -4.13 -17.46 4.32
N LYS A 200 -3.58 -16.40 3.71
CA LYS A 200 -2.13 -16.24 3.51
C LYS A 200 -1.40 -15.72 4.76
N GLY A 201 -2.11 -15.42 5.86
CA GLY A 201 -1.56 -15.16 7.19
C GLY A 201 -1.19 -13.71 7.52
N TYR A 202 -1.40 -12.74 6.62
CA TYR A 202 -1.08 -11.33 6.87
C TYR A 202 -2.29 -10.45 7.23
N VAL A 203 -3.49 -10.92 6.99
CA VAL A 203 -4.76 -10.31 7.39
C VAL A 203 -5.77 -11.39 7.73
N ASP A 204 -6.62 -11.15 8.71
CA ASP A 204 -7.72 -12.03 9.08
C ASP A 204 -9.09 -11.41 8.71
N GLY A 205 -10.14 -12.24 8.77
CA GLY A 205 -11.50 -11.81 8.45
C GLY A 205 -12.03 -10.73 9.41
N LYS A 206 -11.55 -10.70 10.65
CA LYS A 206 -11.95 -9.68 11.64
C LYS A 206 -11.39 -8.31 11.24
N GLU A 207 -10.11 -8.23 10.90
CA GLU A 207 -9.49 -6.99 10.42
C GLU A 207 -10.13 -6.54 9.10
N TYR A 208 -10.28 -7.46 8.13
CA TYR A 208 -10.85 -7.13 6.81
C TYR A 208 -12.29 -6.63 6.92
N SER A 209 -13.10 -7.20 7.83
CA SER A 209 -14.48 -6.77 8.05
C SER A 209 -14.61 -5.37 8.69
N THR A 210 -13.54 -4.78 9.20
CA THR A 210 -13.60 -3.40 9.75
C THR A 210 -13.82 -2.35 8.67
N PHE A 211 -13.40 -2.62 7.43
CA PHE A 211 -13.54 -1.71 6.29
C PHE A 211 -14.35 -2.28 5.12
N CYS A 212 -14.68 -3.59 5.14
CA CYS A 212 -15.50 -4.26 4.14
C CYS A 212 -16.69 -4.93 4.82
N ASN A 213 -17.73 -4.17 5.13
CA ASN A 213 -18.92 -4.60 5.86
C ASN A 213 -20.13 -3.74 5.47
N ASN A 214 -21.33 -4.14 5.93
CA ASN A 214 -22.57 -3.38 5.74
C ASN A 214 -22.62 -2.08 6.56
N THR A 215 -21.83 -1.95 7.62
CA THR A 215 -21.72 -0.73 8.42
C THR A 215 -20.25 -0.44 8.71
N VAL A 216 -19.72 0.63 8.15
CA VAL A 216 -18.30 0.98 8.23
C VAL A 216 -18.12 2.42 8.70
N PRO A 217 -17.46 2.62 9.86
CA PRO A 217 -16.96 3.94 10.25
C PRO A 217 -15.88 4.42 9.29
N LEU A 218 -15.88 5.69 8.92
CA LEU A 218 -14.94 6.31 7.99
C LEU A 218 -14.42 7.61 8.59
N VAL A 219 -13.15 7.93 8.34
CA VAL A 219 -12.55 9.20 8.75
C VAL A 219 -11.86 9.86 7.56
N ARG A 220 -12.06 11.17 7.38
CA ARG A 220 -11.40 11.97 6.34
C ARG A 220 -10.15 12.63 6.90
N PHE A 221 -9.03 11.94 6.90
CA PHE A 221 -7.75 12.52 7.29
C PHE A 221 -7.19 13.36 6.14
N PRO A 222 -6.93 14.66 6.33
CA PRO A 222 -6.32 15.50 5.30
C PRO A 222 -4.85 15.10 5.03
N LYS A 223 -4.19 14.50 6.00
CA LYS A 223 -2.83 13.93 5.91
C LYS A 223 -2.64 12.81 6.92
N MET A 224 -1.70 11.90 6.67
CA MET A 224 -1.40 10.79 7.57
C MET A 224 -0.13 11.05 8.41
N VAL A 225 0.69 12.01 8.04
CA VAL A 225 1.91 12.41 8.76
C VAL A 225 1.74 13.84 9.27
N TRP A 226 2.02 14.04 10.54
CA TRP A 226 1.76 15.27 11.30
C TRP A 226 3.03 15.76 11.99
N LEU A 227 3.06 17.05 12.32
CA LEU A 227 4.03 17.59 13.28
C LEU A 227 3.35 17.76 14.65
N ASN A 228 4.13 17.72 15.72
CA ASN A 228 3.60 17.90 17.06
C ASN A 228 3.06 19.33 17.35
N ILE A 229 3.33 20.28 16.47
CA ILE A 229 2.75 21.64 16.53
C ILE A 229 1.34 21.70 15.88
N ASP A 230 0.91 20.63 15.23
CA ASP A 230 -0.40 20.55 14.59
C ASP A 230 -1.49 20.17 15.61
N THR A 231 -2.73 20.39 15.18
CA THR A 231 -3.92 19.79 15.80
C THR A 231 -4.56 18.84 14.80
N LEU A 232 -4.67 17.56 15.15
CA LEU A 232 -5.42 16.59 14.35
C LEU A 232 -6.90 16.99 14.36
N ARG A 233 -7.43 17.27 13.16
CA ARG A 233 -8.86 17.45 12.89
C ARG A 233 -9.23 16.59 11.71
N ALA A 234 -10.24 15.72 11.87
CA ALA A 234 -10.64 14.79 10.82
C ALA A 234 -12.15 14.47 10.96
N PRO A 235 -12.97 14.82 9.97
CA PRO A 235 -14.40 14.47 9.95
C PRO A 235 -14.64 12.98 10.03
N ILE A 236 -15.65 12.57 10.81
CA ILE A 236 -16.11 11.19 10.94
C ILE A 236 -17.41 11.05 10.14
N GLU A 237 -17.45 10.03 9.30
CA GLU A 237 -18.62 9.63 8.52
C GLU A 237 -18.93 8.15 8.75
N PHE A 238 -20.12 7.73 8.35
CA PHE A 238 -20.50 6.32 8.28
C PHE A 238 -21.05 6.00 6.89
N ALA A 239 -20.74 4.78 6.42
CA ALA A 239 -21.51 4.08 5.41
C ALA A 239 -22.31 3.00 6.12
N HIS A 240 -23.63 3.01 5.98
CA HIS A 240 -24.53 2.07 6.66
C HIS A 240 -25.56 1.52 5.66
N PHE A 241 -25.39 0.27 5.31
CA PHE A 241 -26.26 -0.48 4.39
C PHE A 241 -26.81 -1.74 5.07
N GLY A 242 -27.06 -1.65 6.39
CA GLY A 242 -27.71 -2.69 7.17
C GLY A 242 -29.22 -2.72 6.92
N GLU A 243 -29.93 -3.67 7.57
CA GLU A 243 -31.35 -3.96 7.36
C GLU A 243 -32.27 -2.78 7.80
N ALA A 244 -31.86 -2.01 8.79
CA ALA A 244 -32.64 -0.89 9.34
C ALA A 244 -31.74 0.24 9.85
N PRO A 245 -32.24 1.49 9.90
CA PRO A 245 -31.51 2.60 10.54
C PRO A 245 -31.13 2.29 11.99
N ILE A 246 -29.92 2.68 12.39
CA ILE A 246 -29.47 2.56 13.78
C ILE A 246 -29.89 3.84 14.51
N LYS A 247 -30.76 3.70 15.52
CA LYS A 247 -31.21 4.83 16.33
C LYS A 247 -30.30 5.09 17.51
N ALA A 248 -30.04 6.39 17.79
CA ALA A 248 -29.21 6.84 18.91
C ALA A 248 -27.89 6.06 19.03
N ALA A 249 -27.19 5.83 17.90
CA ALA A 249 -25.91 5.13 17.89
C ALA A 249 -24.92 5.83 18.84
N ASP A 250 -24.41 5.10 19.83
CA ASP A 250 -23.38 5.59 20.75
C ASP A 250 -22.01 5.44 20.10
N ILE A 251 -21.56 6.47 19.38
CA ILE A 251 -20.33 6.48 18.60
C ILE A 251 -19.21 7.02 19.48
N VAL A 252 -18.14 6.23 19.65
CA VAL A 252 -16.95 6.65 20.39
C VAL A 252 -15.76 6.65 19.46
N TRP A 253 -14.94 7.71 19.54
CA TRP A 253 -13.63 7.74 18.92
C TRP A 253 -12.54 7.91 19.97
N ARG A 254 -11.35 7.35 19.68
CA ARG A 254 -10.17 7.38 20.54
C ARG A 254 -8.92 7.62 19.71
N VAL A 255 -7.95 8.31 20.29
CA VAL A 255 -6.57 8.43 19.79
C VAL A 255 -5.64 7.84 20.82
N THR A 256 -4.91 6.80 20.44
CA THR A 256 -4.00 6.06 21.34
C THR A 256 -2.62 5.92 20.73
N THR A 257 -1.61 5.74 21.57
CA THR A 257 -0.26 5.33 21.16
C THR A 257 -0.23 3.82 20.88
N THR A 258 0.90 3.32 20.37
CA THR A 258 1.09 1.88 20.07
C THR A 258 1.08 0.98 21.32
N ASP A 259 1.40 1.53 22.49
CA ASP A 259 1.30 0.87 23.80
C ASP A 259 -0.08 1.07 24.47
N ASN A 260 -1.09 1.51 23.68
CA ASN A 260 -2.47 1.75 24.11
C ASN A 260 -2.66 2.89 25.13
N GLN A 261 -1.69 3.79 25.30
CA GLN A 261 -1.90 4.99 26.10
C GLN A 261 -2.91 5.90 25.42
N LEU A 262 -3.98 6.28 26.11
CA LEU A 262 -5.01 7.16 25.60
C LEU A 262 -4.54 8.63 25.62
N LEU A 263 -4.50 9.27 24.45
CA LEU A 263 -4.27 10.73 24.34
C LEU A 263 -5.58 11.51 24.52
N THR A 264 -6.59 11.10 23.77
CA THR A 264 -7.91 11.75 23.81
C THR A 264 -9.01 10.81 23.32
N LYS A 265 -10.24 11.12 23.69
CA LYS A 265 -11.45 10.44 23.24
C LYS A 265 -12.62 11.40 23.15
N GLY A 266 -13.62 11.03 22.36
CA GLY A 266 -14.91 11.72 22.33
C GLY A 266 -16.04 10.74 22.10
N SER A 267 -17.27 11.18 22.39
CA SER A 267 -18.49 10.42 22.14
C SER A 267 -19.55 11.28 21.46
N ILE A 268 -20.35 10.65 20.62
CA ILE A 268 -21.38 11.30 19.82
C ILE A 268 -22.58 10.35 19.79
N SER A 269 -23.77 10.85 20.13
CA SER A 269 -25.00 10.09 19.94
C SER A 269 -25.71 10.62 18.70
N LYS A 270 -25.93 9.75 17.70
CA LYS A 270 -26.57 10.14 16.43
C LYS A 270 -27.33 8.99 15.79
N ASP A 271 -28.44 9.31 15.10
CA ASP A 271 -29.13 8.36 14.23
C ASP A 271 -28.30 8.14 12.95
N LEU A 272 -28.13 6.89 12.55
CA LEU A 272 -27.53 6.50 11.27
C LEU A 272 -28.64 5.98 10.36
N ALA A 273 -28.98 6.74 9.33
CA ALA A 273 -29.89 6.31 8.27
C ALA A 273 -29.19 5.26 7.37
N ILE A 274 -29.96 4.54 6.55
CA ILE A 274 -29.39 3.72 5.50
C ILE A 274 -28.79 4.62 4.42
N GLY A 275 -27.54 4.38 4.02
CA GLY A 275 -26.80 5.14 3.02
C GLY A 275 -25.35 5.41 3.42
N ASN A 276 -24.70 6.28 2.70
CA ASN A 276 -23.33 6.72 2.97
C ASN A 276 -23.25 8.25 3.16
N ASN A 277 -22.02 8.76 3.40
CA ASN A 277 -21.78 10.17 3.74
C ASN A 277 -22.58 10.65 4.98
N LEU A 278 -22.82 9.74 5.92
CA LEU A 278 -23.51 10.05 7.16
C LEU A 278 -22.56 10.75 8.12
N SER A 279 -22.41 12.07 7.98
CA SER A 279 -21.53 12.86 8.85
C SER A 279 -22.02 12.81 10.29
N VAL A 280 -21.13 12.50 11.23
CA VAL A 280 -21.48 12.37 12.66
C VAL A 280 -20.72 13.33 13.57
N GLY A 281 -19.53 13.80 13.18
CA GLY A 281 -18.70 14.71 13.96
C GLY A 281 -17.27 14.74 13.47
N GLU A 282 -16.33 15.05 14.35
CA GLU A 282 -14.90 15.05 14.01
C GLU A 282 -14.03 14.47 15.13
N VAL A 283 -12.90 13.90 14.77
CA VAL A 283 -11.77 13.67 15.68
C VAL A 283 -11.05 14.99 15.88
N HIS A 284 -10.80 15.34 17.15
CA HIS A 284 -10.05 16.54 17.52
C HIS A 284 -8.99 16.18 18.56
N CYS A 285 -7.71 16.34 18.22
CA CYS A 285 -6.59 16.01 19.12
C CYS A 285 -5.44 17.00 18.92
N PRO A 286 -5.17 17.89 19.88
CA PRO A 286 -3.92 18.64 19.92
C PRO A 286 -2.72 17.67 20.07
N LEU A 287 -1.67 17.85 19.27
CA LEU A 287 -0.52 16.93 19.22
C LEU A 287 0.71 17.44 20.00
N ASN A 288 0.58 18.61 20.64
CA ASN A 288 1.69 19.32 21.29
C ASN A 288 2.25 18.62 22.56
N ALA A 289 1.55 17.63 23.08
CA ALA A 289 2.04 16.81 24.19
C ALA A 289 3.09 15.75 23.75
N LEU A 290 3.25 15.54 22.44
CA LEU A 290 4.17 14.53 21.90
C LEU A 290 5.52 15.17 21.60
N SER A 291 6.53 14.84 22.39
CA SER A 291 7.91 15.31 22.21
C SER A 291 8.77 14.37 21.36
N GLU A 292 8.36 13.12 21.22
CA GLU A 292 9.09 12.07 20.53
C GLU A 292 8.34 11.59 19.28
N PRO A 293 9.04 11.06 18.25
CA PRO A 293 8.42 10.44 17.09
C PRO A 293 7.45 9.33 17.52
N THR A 294 6.18 9.49 17.17
CA THR A 294 5.12 8.62 17.70
C THR A 294 4.18 8.17 16.60
N GLN A 295 3.90 6.88 16.55
CA GLN A 295 2.76 6.34 15.79
C GLN A 295 1.53 6.37 16.70
N LEU A 296 0.43 6.89 16.19
CA LEU A 296 -0.88 6.91 16.86
C LEU A 296 -1.88 6.07 16.09
N THR A 297 -2.80 5.45 16.81
CA THR A 297 -3.97 4.79 16.23
C THR A 297 -5.23 5.60 16.55
N VAL A 298 -5.96 5.98 15.52
CA VAL A 298 -7.29 6.57 15.64
C VAL A 298 -8.32 5.46 15.41
N THR A 299 -9.20 5.24 16.37
CA THR A 299 -10.28 4.24 16.31
C THR A 299 -11.62 4.93 16.42
N VAL A 300 -12.57 4.53 15.57
CA VAL A 300 -13.98 4.92 15.66
C VAL A 300 -14.82 3.64 15.78
N GLN A 301 -15.75 3.61 16.74
CA GLN A 301 -16.58 2.43 16.99
C GLN A 301 -18.01 2.84 17.41
N ILE A 302 -18.98 1.96 17.21
CA ILE A 302 -20.28 2.03 17.89
C ILE A 302 -20.17 1.14 19.13
N ASN A 303 -20.35 1.74 20.31
CA ASN A 303 -20.24 1.02 21.58
C ASN A 303 -21.16 -0.20 21.65
N HIS A 304 -20.71 -1.23 22.34
CA HIS A 304 -21.44 -2.50 22.54
C HIS A 304 -21.76 -3.25 21.24
N THR A 305 -21.03 -2.97 20.16
CA THR A 305 -21.13 -3.69 18.88
C THR A 305 -19.74 -4.09 18.39
N SER A 306 -19.67 -4.90 17.32
CA SER A 306 -18.43 -5.20 16.59
C SER A 306 -18.08 -4.16 15.52
N ILE A 307 -18.92 -3.12 15.35
CA ILE A 307 -18.74 -2.09 14.32
C ILE A 307 -17.64 -1.13 14.76
N GLN A 308 -16.48 -1.24 14.14
CA GLN A 308 -15.33 -0.37 14.39
C GLN A 308 -14.42 -0.30 13.17
N ASN A 309 -13.62 0.76 13.10
CA ASN A 309 -12.53 0.90 12.14
C ASN A 309 -11.38 1.70 12.76
N SER A 310 -10.16 1.54 12.24
CA SER A 310 -8.99 2.23 12.79
C SER A 310 -7.98 2.58 11.70
N TRP A 311 -7.19 3.62 11.96
CA TRP A 311 -6.15 4.13 11.08
C TRP A 311 -4.92 4.52 11.89
N ASN A 312 -3.74 4.26 11.34
CA ASN A 312 -2.48 4.73 11.91
C ASN A 312 -2.11 6.08 11.28
N ILE A 313 -1.63 6.98 12.13
CA ILE A 313 -1.03 8.26 11.73
C ILE A 313 0.31 8.42 12.46
N TRP A 314 1.19 9.25 11.93
CA TRP A 314 2.52 9.48 12.51
C TRP A 314 2.68 10.94 12.89
N VAL A 315 3.25 11.17 14.06
CA VAL A 315 3.50 12.51 14.60
C VAL A 315 4.99 12.66 14.86
N TYR A 316 5.59 13.67 14.27
CA TYR A 316 7.01 13.95 14.43
C TYR A 316 7.24 15.32 15.10
N PRO A 317 8.29 15.46 15.95
CA PRO A 317 8.68 16.75 16.48
C PRO A 317 9.03 17.75 15.37
N ALA A 318 8.48 18.95 15.45
CA ALA A 318 8.82 20.04 14.51
C ALA A 318 10.30 20.45 14.65
N SER A 319 10.82 20.43 15.88
CA SER A 319 12.24 20.64 16.17
C SER A 319 12.92 19.30 16.39
N LYS A 320 14.05 19.09 15.72
CA LYS A 320 14.83 17.85 15.85
C LYS A 320 16.08 18.08 16.67
N PRO A 321 16.51 17.07 17.47
CA PRO A 321 17.76 17.14 18.18
C PRO A 321 18.95 17.37 17.24
N GLN A 322 19.88 18.23 17.67
CA GLN A 322 21.13 18.43 16.95
C GLN A 322 22.06 17.23 17.11
N ILE A 323 22.62 16.76 16.00
CA ILE A 323 23.61 15.68 16.00
C ILE A 323 24.98 16.24 16.37
N ALA A 324 25.52 15.81 17.51
CA ALA A 324 26.78 16.34 18.04
C ALA A 324 27.99 16.02 17.15
N GLN A 325 28.04 14.81 16.57
CA GLN A 325 29.12 14.34 15.70
C GLN A 325 28.51 13.71 14.43
N PRO A 326 28.04 14.53 13.47
CA PRO A 326 27.44 14.00 12.26
C PRO A 326 28.50 13.31 11.39
N PRO A 327 28.11 12.23 10.65
CA PRO A 327 28.97 11.63 9.65
C PRO A 327 29.26 12.63 8.52
N TYR A 328 30.26 12.33 7.71
CA TYR A 328 30.42 13.05 6.44
C TYR A 328 29.27 12.69 5.49
N ILE A 329 28.47 13.68 5.11
CA ILE A 329 27.31 13.49 4.24
C ILE A 329 27.68 13.95 2.82
N THR A 330 27.47 13.09 1.84
CA THR A 330 27.78 13.38 0.43
C THR A 330 26.79 12.73 -0.53
N THR A 331 26.66 13.28 -1.73
CA THR A 331 25.96 12.65 -2.85
C THR A 331 26.90 12.00 -3.85
N ARG A 332 28.22 12.15 -3.65
CA ARG A 332 29.24 11.64 -4.57
C ARG A 332 30.16 10.67 -3.86
N PHE A 333 30.39 9.53 -4.49
CA PHE A 333 31.39 8.59 -4.07
C PHE A 333 32.71 8.90 -4.77
N ASP A 334 33.30 10.05 -4.38
CA ASP A 334 34.51 10.64 -4.97
C ASP A 334 35.76 10.38 -4.10
N HIS A 335 36.87 10.98 -4.51
CA HIS A 335 38.15 10.88 -3.78
C HIS A 335 38.03 11.36 -2.33
N THR A 336 37.19 12.37 -2.04
CA THR A 336 37.01 12.88 -0.68
C THR A 336 36.31 11.84 0.19
N ALA A 337 35.21 11.24 -0.32
CA ALA A 337 34.50 10.17 0.38
C ALA A 337 35.41 8.96 0.63
N LEU A 338 36.20 8.56 -0.38
CA LEU A 338 37.17 7.46 -0.26
C LEU A 338 38.28 7.77 0.74
N SER A 339 38.84 8.99 0.73
CA SER A 339 39.85 9.40 1.71
C SER A 339 39.33 9.31 3.13
N LYS A 340 38.10 9.76 3.38
CA LYS A 340 37.46 9.66 4.71
C LYS A 340 37.28 8.20 5.15
N LEU A 341 36.80 7.33 4.25
CA LEU A 341 36.66 5.92 4.52
C LEU A 341 38.02 5.24 4.79
N ASN A 342 39.06 5.60 4.04
CA ASN A 342 40.41 5.10 4.29
C ASN A 342 40.98 5.53 5.64
N ASN A 343 40.55 6.68 6.18
CA ASN A 343 40.89 7.19 7.49
C ASN A 343 40.02 6.65 8.62
N GLY A 344 39.12 5.71 8.34
CA GLY A 344 38.24 5.11 9.37
C GLY A 344 37.02 5.95 9.73
N GLU A 345 36.73 7.00 8.96
CA GLU A 345 35.60 7.89 9.24
C GLU A 345 34.25 7.28 8.84
N LYS A 346 33.15 7.85 9.35
CA LYS A 346 31.76 7.51 9.00
C LYS A 346 31.27 8.35 7.85
N VAL A 347 30.74 7.72 6.79
CA VAL A 347 30.25 8.38 5.58
C VAL A 347 28.77 7.99 5.35
N LEU A 348 27.90 9.00 5.14
CA LEU A 348 26.55 8.83 4.63
C LEU A 348 26.50 9.23 3.16
N LEU A 349 26.30 8.25 2.29
CA LEU A 349 26.17 8.46 0.84
C LEU A 349 24.70 8.47 0.44
N LEU A 350 24.22 9.61 -0.06
CA LEU A 350 22.85 9.80 -0.54
C LEU A 350 22.83 9.69 -2.06
N THR A 351 22.29 8.59 -2.59
CA THR A 351 22.41 8.21 -4.01
C THR A 351 21.16 8.50 -4.84
N HIS A 352 20.17 9.25 -4.31
CA HIS A 352 18.97 9.60 -5.08
C HIS A 352 19.36 10.31 -6.40
N GLY A 353 18.84 9.79 -7.52
CA GLY A 353 19.16 10.26 -8.85
C GLY A 353 20.57 9.92 -9.36
N GLN A 354 21.38 9.17 -8.60
CA GLN A 354 22.74 8.78 -8.95
C GLN A 354 22.89 7.27 -9.22
N VAL A 355 21.87 6.45 -8.96
CA VAL A 355 21.89 5.02 -9.22
C VAL A 355 21.87 4.76 -10.73
N SER A 356 22.78 3.93 -11.24
CA SER A 356 22.83 3.65 -12.68
C SER A 356 21.60 2.84 -13.13
N PRO A 357 21.10 3.02 -14.35
CA PRO A 357 19.94 2.27 -14.86
C PRO A 357 20.14 0.76 -14.77
N GLN A 358 21.37 0.27 -15.02
CA GLN A 358 21.71 -1.16 -14.98
C GLN A 358 21.78 -1.72 -13.55
N LYS A 359 21.89 -0.85 -12.54
CA LYS A 359 21.97 -1.23 -11.13
C LYS A 359 20.72 -0.79 -10.33
N GLY A 360 19.59 -0.66 -11.01
CA GLY A 360 18.29 -0.44 -10.38
C GLY A 360 17.68 0.93 -10.66
N GLY A 361 18.42 1.90 -11.21
CA GLY A 361 17.87 3.23 -11.51
C GLY A 361 16.71 3.22 -12.52
N SER A 362 16.53 2.13 -13.29
CA SER A 362 15.39 1.91 -14.20
C SER A 362 14.22 1.15 -13.55
N VAL A 363 14.36 0.65 -12.33
CA VAL A 363 13.26 0.00 -11.59
C VAL A 363 12.29 1.08 -11.13
N ALA A 364 11.05 1.03 -11.61
CA ALA A 364 10.04 2.00 -11.20
C ALA A 364 9.51 1.65 -9.80
N VAL A 365 9.98 2.36 -8.79
CA VAL A 365 9.54 2.20 -7.41
C VAL A 365 8.31 3.06 -7.18
N GLY A 366 7.26 2.48 -6.62
CA GLY A 366 6.04 3.18 -6.21
C GLY A 366 5.63 2.79 -4.80
N PHE A 367 4.66 3.52 -4.26
CA PHE A 367 4.14 3.23 -2.93
C PHE A 367 3.21 2.02 -2.93
N SER A 368 2.32 1.88 -3.93
CA SER A 368 1.46 0.70 -4.05
C SER A 368 2.26 -0.55 -4.43
N SER A 369 1.66 -1.71 -4.28
CA SER A 369 2.21 -2.96 -4.84
C SER A 369 2.03 -3.01 -6.37
N ILE A 370 2.62 -4.02 -7.01
CA ILE A 370 2.40 -4.34 -8.42
C ILE A 370 0.89 -4.49 -8.66
N PHE A 371 0.41 -3.80 -9.71
CA PHE A 371 -0.99 -3.83 -10.11
C PHE A 371 -1.26 -5.00 -11.07
N TRP A 372 -2.22 -5.85 -10.73
CA TRP A 372 -2.68 -7.02 -11.46
C TRP A 372 -1.62 -8.12 -11.58
N ASN A 373 -0.73 -8.04 -12.55
CA ASN A 373 0.43 -8.91 -12.70
C ASN A 373 1.41 -8.33 -13.74
N THR A 374 2.65 -8.79 -13.72
CA THR A 374 3.71 -8.28 -14.60
C THR A 374 3.54 -8.69 -16.05
N ALA A 375 3.00 -9.90 -16.32
CA ALA A 375 2.85 -10.43 -17.67
C ALA A 375 1.76 -9.69 -18.46
N TRP A 376 0.60 -9.49 -17.87
CA TRP A 376 -0.54 -8.84 -18.51
C TRP A 376 -0.39 -7.33 -18.62
N THR A 377 0.23 -6.71 -17.65
CA THR A 377 0.43 -5.25 -17.62
C THR A 377 1.64 -4.79 -18.45
N ARG A 378 2.37 -5.72 -19.06
CA ARG A 378 3.60 -5.43 -19.82
C ARG A 378 4.64 -4.68 -18.98
N GLY A 379 4.70 -4.98 -17.69
CA GLY A 379 5.62 -4.33 -16.75
C GLY A 379 5.26 -2.90 -16.42
N GLN A 380 3.97 -2.53 -16.39
CA GLN A 380 3.59 -1.19 -15.90
C GLN A 380 4.04 -0.98 -14.45
N ALA A 381 4.41 0.25 -14.14
CA ALA A 381 4.82 0.66 -12.80
C ALA A 381 3.65 0.63 -11.78
N PRO A 382 3.94 0.40 -10.50
CA PRO A 382 5.26 0.11 -9.94
C PRO A 382 5.74 -1.32 -10.22
N HIS A 383 7.08 -1.53 -10.12
CA HIS A 383 7.70 -2.85 -10.28
C HIS A 383 7.98 -3.54 -8.94
N THR A 384 7.57 -2.95 -7.83
CA THR A 384 7.89 -3.40 -6.47
C THR A 384 6.62 -3.71 -5.68
N LEU A 385 6.78 -4.50 -4.62
CA LEU A 385 5.71 -4.93 -3.71
C LEU A 385 5.84 -4.27 -2.33
N GLY A 386 6.33 -3.03 -2.30
CA GLY A 386 6.61 -2.30 -1.06
C GLY A 386 7.99 -2.60 -0.48
N ILE A 387 8.14 -2.36 0.82
CA ILE A 387 9.40 -2.56 1.55
C ILE A 387 9.29 -3.67 2.59
N TYR A 388 10.45 -4.23 2.94
CA TYR A 388 10.65 -5.01 4.15
C TYR A 388 11.87 -4.48 4.92
N CYS A 389 11.75 -4.34 6.24
CA CYS A 389 12.87 -4.05 7.14
C CYS A 389 12.65 -4.72 8.50
N ASP A 390 13.73 -4.90 9.27
CA ASP A 390 13.57 -5.20 10.69
C ASP A 390 13.21 -3.91 11.43
N ALA A 391 11.97 -3.84 11.94
CA ALA A 391 11.48 -2.68 12.68
C ALA A 391 12.31 -2.34 13.93
N LYS A 392 13.09 -3.31 14.44
CA LYS A 392 13.96 -3.14 15.62
C LYS A 392 15.38 -2.71 15.26
N HIS A 393 15.70 -2.59 13.96
CA HIS A 393 17.03 -2.17 13.54
C HIS A 393 17.36 -0.77 14.10
N PRO A 394 18.55 -0.58 14.71
CA PRO A 394 18.89 0.69 15.39
C PRO A 394 18.81 1.93 14.48
N ALA A 395 19.02 1.79 13.18
CA ALA A 395 18.89 2.88 12.21
C ALA A 395 17.45 3.42 12.09
N LEU A 396 16.46 2.65 12.54
CA LEU A 396 15.04 2.97 12.49
C LEU A 396 14.44 3.29 13.87
N ALA A 397 15.26 3.40 14.91
CA ALA A 397 14.80 3.55 16.28
C ALA A 397 13.95 4.80 16.52
N SER A 398 14.26 5.91 15.82
CA SER A 398 13.49 7.16 15.88
C SER A 398 12.54 7.33 14.69
N PHE A 399 12.24 6.24 13.96
CA PHE A 399 11.28 6.19 12.85
C PHE A 399 10.29 5.05 13.11
N PRO A 400 9.25 5.28 13.93
CA PRO A 400 8.31 4.24 14.37
C PRO A 400 7.68 3.52 13.18
N ASN A 401 7.94 2.22 13.02
CA ASN A 401 7.49 1.41 11.90
C ASN A 401 7.19 -0.02 12.33
N GLN A 402 6.56 -0.79 11.45
CA GLN A 402 6.17 -2.18 11.69
C GLN A 402 6.89 -3.17 10.76
N GLY A 403 7.93 -2.73 10.04
CA GLY A 403 8.73 -3.56 9.15
C GLY A 403 8.18 -3.70 7.72
N TYR A 404 7.11 -3.01 7.37
CA TYR A 404 6.49 -3.01 6.05
C TYR A 404 6.01 -1.61 5.64
N SER A 405 5.59 -1.45 4.38
CA SER A 405 5.06 -0.19 3.86
C SER A 405 3.76 0.20 4.55
N ASP A 406 3.74 1.40 5.13
CA ASP A 406 2.57 2.11 5.61
C ASP A 406 2.64 3.56 5.10
N TYR A 407 1.66 4.39 5.42
CA TYR A 407 1.57 5.73 4.85
C TYR A 407 2.77 6.66 5.11
N GLN A 408 3.54 6.47 6.18
CA GLN A 408 4.75 7.28 6.41
C GLN A 408 5.84 7.00 5.39
N TRP A 409 5.91 5.77 4.83
CA TRP A 409 6.90 5.39 3.85
C TRP A 409 6.65 6.01 2.47
N TRP A 410 5.43 6.50 2.22
CA TRP A 410 5.07 7.05 0.90
C TRP A 410 6.10 8.06 0.37
N ASP A 411 6.45 9.07 1.17
CA ASP A 411 7.37 10.12 0.74
C ASP A 411 8.80 9.61 0.54
N VAL A 412 9.23 8.64 1.34
CA VAL A 412 10.56 7.99 1.23
C VAL A 412 10.63 7.13 -0.03
N VAL A 413 9.59 6.30 -0.28
CA VAL A 413 9.55 5.33 -1.38
C VAL A 413 9.26 6.03 -2.71
N SER A 414 8.35 7.01 -2.75
CA SER A 414 8.00 7.73 -3.99
C SER A 414 9.15 8.60 -4.52
N ARG A 415 10.19 8.81 -3.72
CA ARG A 415 11.37 9.61 -4.07
C ARG A 415 12.66 8.84 -3.80
N CYS A 416 12.72 7.59 -4.24
CA CYS A 416 13.91 6.78 -4.12
C CYS A 416 14.27 6.12 -5.46
N ASN A 417 15.46 5.54 -5.52
CA ASN A 417 15.88 4.59 -6.55
C ASN A 417 16.04 3.21 -5.92
N ALA A 418 15.71 2.15 -6.62
CA ALA A 418 16.15 0.83 -6.24
C ALA A 418 17.66 0.70 -6.47
N MET A 419 18.35 0.00 -5.57
CA MET A 419 19.75 -0.41 -5.74
C MET A 419 19.82 -1.92 -5.87
N VAL A 420 20.26 -2.44 -7.01
CA VAL A 420 20.46 -3.89 -7.23
C VAL A 420 21.76 -4.32 -6.55
N LEU A 421 21.64 -5.16 -5.55
CA LEU A 421 22.73 -5.65 -4.69
C LEU A 421 23.12 -7.10 -5.01
N ASP A 422 22.78 -7.61 -6.21
CA ASP A 422 23.08 -8.97 -6.63
C ASP A 422 24.61 -9.26 -6.71
N ASP A 423 25.44 -8.23 -6.90
CA ASP A 423 26.90 -8.34 -6.91
C ASP A 423 27.54 -8.28 -5.51
N PHE A 424 26.74 -8.08 -4.47
CA PHE A 424 27.19 -8.09 -3.08
C PHE A 424 27.26 -9.53 -2.55
N PRO A 425 27.91 -9.79 -1.40
CA PRO A 425 27.92 -11.12 -0.81
C PRO A 425 26.52 -11.75 -0.74
N ALA A 426 26.43 -13.06 -0.89
CA ALA A 426 25.14 -13.76 -0.98
C ALA A 426 24.26 -13.54 0.27
N ASP A 427 24.87 -13.48 1.43
CA ASP A 427 24.27 -13.23 2.74
C ASP A 427 24.09 -11.76 3.08
N PHE A 428 24.57 -10.83 2.25
CA PHE A 428 24.39 -9.40 2.44
C PHE A 428 22.89 -9.03 2.46
N ARG A 429 22.48 -8.29 3.48
CA ARG A 429 21.10 -7.84 3.65
C ARG A 429 21.03 -6.32 3.84
N PRO A 430 20.29 -5.57 3.01
CA PRO A 430 20.04 -4.17 3.27
C PRO A 430 19.17 -4.01 4.53
N ILE A 431 19.30 -2.87 5.19
CA ILE A 431 18.47 -2.48 6.34
C ILE A 431 17.01 -2.31 5.90
N VAL A 432 16.82 -1.70 4.72
CA VAL A 432 15.51 -1.58 4.09
C VAL A 432 15.57 -2.21 2.70
N HIS A 433 14.88 -3.34 2.54
CA HIS A 433 14.64 -3.97 1.25
C HIS A 433 13.51 -3.26 0.51
N LEU A 434 13.65 -3.12 -0.81
CA LEU A 434 12.51 -3.00 -1.72
C LEU A 434 12.18 -4.44 -2.17
N ILE A 435 10.93 -4.85 -2.05
CA ILE A 435 10.51 -6.20 -2.48
C ILE A 435 10.30 -6.17 -3.99
N ASP A 436 11.11 -6.90 -4.72
CA ASP A 436 11.05 -6.99 -6.18
C ASP A 436 9.88 -7.87 -6.65
N ASP A 437 9.61 -7.85 -7.96
CA ASP A 437 8.72 -8.84 -8.57
C ASP A 437 9.28 -10.27 -8.40
N TRP A 438 8.36 -11.24 -8.37
CA TRP A 438 8.68 -12.64 -8.11
C TRP A 438 9.23 -13.39 -9.32
N PHE A 439 9.29 -12.77 -10.49
CA PHE A 439 9.94 -13.33 -11.68
C PHE A 439 11.43 -13.06 -11.68
N THR A 440 11.82 -11.84 -11.32
CA THR A 440 13.21 -11.37 -11.39
C THR A 440 13.94 -11.58 -10.07
N ASN A 441 13.26 -11.35 -8.93
CA ASN A 441 13.78 -11.55 -7.58
C ASN A 441 15.17 -10.92 -7.36
N ARG A 442 15.40 -9.68 -7.86
CA ARG A 442 16.65 -8.95 -7.58
C ARG A 442 16.75 -8.63 -6.09
N LYS A 443 17.93 -8.68 -5.54
CA LYS A 443 18.20 -8.17 -4.20
C LYS A 443 18.18 -6.64 -4.26
N LEU A 444 17.03 -6.02 -3.97
CA LEU A 444 16.86 -4.58 -4.04
C LEU A 444 16.99 -3.94 -2.66
N GLY A 445 17.84 -2.91 -2.55
CA GLY A 445 18.02 -2.11 -1.34
C GLY A 445 17.58 -0.66 -1.54
N LEU A 446 17.07 -0.07 -0.46
CA LEU A 446 16.84 1.37 -0.29
C LEU A 446 17.86 1.97 0.68
N LEU A 447 18.16 1.25 1.77
CA LEU A 447 19.12 1.64 2.81
C LEU A 447 19.98 0.44 3.17
N PHE A 448 21.31 0.61 3.15
CA PHE A 448 22.23 -0.42 3.63
C PHE A 448 23.47 0.20 4.28
N GLU A 449 24.17 -0.60 5.07
CA GLU A 449 25.47 -0.25 5.66
C GLU A 449 26.54 -1.28 5.29
N ALA A 450 27.79 -0.83 5.26
CA ALA A 450 28.94 -1.70 4.99
C ALA A 450 30.23 -1.12 5.57
N LYS A 451 31.21 -1.99 5.81
CA LYS A 451 32.62 -1.57 5.95
C LYS A 451 33.19 -1.35 4.55
N VAL A 452 33.84 -0.23 4.36
CA VAL A 452 34.59 0.08 3.13
C VAL A 452 35.97 0.57 3.52
N SER A 453 37.01 -0.16 3.15
CA SER A 453 38.38 0.07 3.65
C SER A 453 38.41 0.02 5.18
N GLN A 454 38.86 1.10 5.83
CA GLN A 454 38.90 1.21 7.31
C GLN A 454 37.62 1.85 7.87
N GLY A 455 36.78 2.45 6.99
CA GLY A 455 35.65 3.28 7.37
C GLY A 455 34.31 2.55 7.40
N LYS A 456 33.28 3.28 7.82
CA LYS A 456 31.92 2.79 7.93
C LYS A 456 31.02 3.60 6.98
N LEU A 457 30.42 2.93 6.03
CA LEU A 457 29.57 3.52 5.01
C LEU A 457 28.10 3.20 5.28
N MET A 458 27.25 4.21 5.21
CA MET A 458 25.79 4.09 5.07
C MET A 458 25.40 4.61 3.70
N VAL A 459 24.59 3.85 2.95
CA VAL A 459 24.09 4.25 1.64
C VAL A 459 22.57 4.30 1.65
N CYS A 460 21.99 5.42 1.23
CA CYS A 460 20.55 5.61 1.11
C CYS A 460 20.18 6.16 -0.26
N SER A 461 19.25 5.52 -0.94
CA SER A 461 18.78 5.94 -2.27
C SER A 461 17.53 6.81 -2.25
N ALA A 462 16.95 7.08 -1.08
CA ALA A 462 15.85 8.03 -0.95
C ALA A 462 16.35 9.47 -1.01
N ASP A 463 15.50 10.38 -1.49
CA ASP A 463 15.76 11.82 -1.43
C ASP A 463 15.65 12.33 0.02
N LEU A 464 16.77 12.36 0.71
CA LEU A 464 16.89 12.87 2.08
C LEU A 464 17.58 14.24 2.13
N GLN A 465 17.49 15.04 1.08
CA GLN A 465 18.14 16.37 0.99
C GLN A 465 17.18 17.50 0.67
N ASN A 466 16.28 17.28 -0.31
CA ASN A 466 15.47 18.36 -0.84
C ASN A 466 14.21 18.58 -0.02
N LYS A 467 13.93 19.85 0.33
CA LYS A 467 12.69 20.31 0.96
C LYS A 467 12.25 19.49 2.19
N LEU A 468 13.18 19.16 3.07
CA LEU A 468 12.89 18.34 4.25
C LEU A 468 11.97 19.03 5.26
N ASP A 469 11.90 20.34 5.24
CA ASP A 469 10.95 21.17 6.01
C ASP A 469 9.48 20.94 5.59
N GLU A 470 9.25 20.61 4.32
CA GLU A 470 7.92 20.24 3.78
C GLU A 470 7.63 18.74 3.88
N ARG A 471 8.61 17.92 4.27
CA ARG A 471 8.60 16.46 4.20
C ARG A 471 8.92 15.79 5.54
N PRO A 472 7.98 15.84 6.51
CA PRO A 472 8.24 15.39 7.88
C PRO A 472 8.71 13.94 8.00
N ALA A 473 8.17 13.02 7.20
CA ALA A 473 8.58 11.61 7.23
C ALA A 473 10.02 11.42 6.73
N ALA A 474 10.38 12.02 5.58
CA ALA A 474 11.76 11.96 5.08
C ALA A 474 12.75 12.64 6.03
N ALA A 475 12.37 13.78 6.61
CA ALA A 475 13.18 14.47 7.61
C ALA A 475 13.40 13.60 8.87
N GLN A 476 12.38 12.89 9.32
CA GLN A 476 12.49 12.00 10.48
C GLN A 476 13.29 10.74 10.15
N PHE A 477 13.10 10.16 8.96
CA PHE A 477 13.89 9.02 8.52
C PHE A 477 15.39 9.37 8.45
N ARG A 478 15.72 10.55 7.89
CA ARG A 478 17.10 11.06 7.91
C ARG A 478 17.63 11.24 9.33
N GLN A 479 16.84 11.83 10.23
CA GLN A 479 17.22 12.04 11.63
C GLN A 479 17.57 10.70 12.30
N SER A 480 16.73 9.68 12.14
CA SER A 480 16.96 8.35 12.71
C SER A 480 18.27 7.72 12.20
N ILE A 481 18.56 7.84 10.90
CA ILE A 481 19.83 7.37 10.32
C ILE A 481 21.02 8.11 10.93
N LEU A 482 20.96 9.44 11.08
CA LEU A 482 22.05 10.24 11.62
C LEU A 482 22.29 9.95 13.10
N GLU A 483 21.26 9.76 13.90
CA GLU A 483 21.35 9.35 15.31
C GLU A 483 22.04 7.99 15.43
N TYR A 484 21.63 7.02 14.61
CA TYR A 484 22.27 5.72 14.57
C TYR A 484 23.75 5.82 14.19
N MET A 485 24.06 6.53 13.11
CA MET A 485 25.44 6.69 12.65
C MET A 485 26.34 7.41 13.65
N SER A 486 25.78 8.28 14.47
CA SER A 486 26.54 9.02 15.52
C SER A 486 26.76 8.20 16.78
N SER A 487 26.05 7.12 16.94
CA SER A 487 26.18 6.21 18.09
C SER A 487 27.26 5.14 17.90
N ASP A 488 27.64 4.47 18.98
CA ASP A 488 28.55 3.32 18.95
C ASP A 488 27.89 2.07 18.34
N ARG A 489 26.56 2.05 18.23
CA ARG A 489 25.81 0.97 17.58
C ARG A 489 26.06 0.88 16.09
N PHE A 490 26.48 1.96 15.44
CA PHE A 490 26.84 1.94 14.01
C PHE A 490 28.14 1.16 13.82
N SER A 491 28.01 -0.13 13.60
CA SER A 491 29.11 -1.08 13.45
C SER A 491 28.79 -2.10 12.37
N PRO A 492 28.82 -1.69 11.08
CA PRO A 492 28.59 -2.60 9.94
C PRO A 492 29.49 -3.84 10.05
N GLN A 493 28.94 -5.00 9.73
CA GLN A 493 29.71 -6.26 9.75
C GLN A 493 30.18 -6.68 8.37
N ASP A 494 29.37 -6.43 7.36
CA ASP A 494 29.64 -6.79 5.97
C ASP A 494 30.71 -5.87 5.36
N GLU A 495 31.68 -6.48 4.69
CA GLU A 495 32.76 -5.76 4.01
C GLU A 495 32.46 -5.68 2.51
N VAL A 496 32.59 -4.49 1.93
CA VAL A 496 32.34 -4.22 0.51
C VAL A 496 33.46 -3.38 -0.07
N THR A 497 33.90 -3.71 -1.28
CA THR A 497 34.97 -2.94 -1.92
C THR A 497 34.47 -1.60 -2.47
N PRO A 498 35.35 -0.57 -2.57
CA PRO A 498 35.00 0.69 -3.20
C PRO A 498 34.45 0.54 -4.62
N GLU A 499 35.00 -0.39 -5.40
CA GLU A 499 34.59 -0.66 -6.77
C GLU A 499 33.15 -1.20 -6.85
N THR A 500 32.72 -1.99 -5.86
CA THR A 500 31.34 -2.50 -5.77
C THR A 500 30.37 -1.35 -5.54
N ILE A 501 30.69 -0.41 -4.64
CA ILE A 501 29.89 0.80 -4.45
C ILE A 501 29.87 1.66 -5.72
N GLN A 502 31.01 1.86 -6.38
CA GLN A 502 31.11 2.67 -7.58
C GLN A 502 30.27 2.10 -8.73
N ARG A 503 30.19 0.78 -8.87
CA ARG A 503 29.35 0.13 -9.89
C ARG A 503 27.84 0.39 -9.71
N LEU A 504 27.38 0.71 -8.52
CA LEU A 504 25.97 1.09 -8.29
C LEU A 504 25.62 2.43 -8.93
N LEU A 505 26.61 3.30 -9.12
CA LEU A 505 26.40 4.70 -9.44
C LEU A 505 26.55 5.00 -10.93
N LEU A 506 25.97 6.11 -11.37
CA LEU A 506 26.23 6.64 -12.70
C LEU A 506 27.72 6.90 -12.88
N SER A 507 28.29 6.42 -13.99
CA SER A 507 29.64 6.77 -14.36
C SER A 507 29.73 8.29 -14.51
N GLY A 508 30.47 8.95 -13.64
CA GLY A 508 30.69 10.38 -13.78
C GLY A 508 31.23 10.67 -15.18
N LYS A 509 30.60 11.58 -15.92
CA LYS A 509 31.28 12.17 -17.09
C LYS A 509 32.57 12.78 -16.54
N LYS A 510 33.71 12.24 -16.99
CA LYS A 510 35.02 12.83 -16.75
C LYS A 510 35.07 14.26 -17.28
#